data_83a49931a4bdb07a9a71393606a5446e
#
_entry.id   83a49931a4bdb07a9a71393606a5446e
#
_cell.length_a   1.000
_cell.length_b   1.000
_cell.length_c   1.000
_cell.angle_alpha   90.00
_cell.angle_beta   90.00
_cell.angle_gamma   90.00
#
_symmetry.space_group_name_H-M   'P 1'
#
loop_
_entity.id
_entity.type
_entity.pdbx_description
1 polymer ?
#
loop_
_entity_poly.entity_id
_entity_poly.type
_entity_poly.pdbx_seq_one_letter_code
_entity_poly.pdbx_strand_id
1 'polypeptide(L)'
;IWRAFFAQLGEPSAAQALSAVRGASWGRSLVTDLEEAVVRRPSALASAPDIRAAVLQSIRARMMIRIYRVRGHLRANLDPLGLMPRPLHPDLDPKTYGFTEADYDRTVMIDGAIRGLESMTVRDIVAHLTDTYCNRIGYEYVHIQDPEQRAWIEARIEAPEHKQHYSARSKRTILQQLTEAETFERFLAVKFTGTKRFGLDGAESLIPALEAIVDRATQYDVEEIVLGMPHRGRLNVLANILGKSYDAIFKEFEGDRKSTRLN
;
A
#
# COMPACT_ATOMS: atom_id res chain seq x y z
N ILE A 1 -1.30 -28.18 20.69
CA ILE A 1 -0.15 -27.64 19.94
C ILE A 1 0.54 -26.55 20.76
N TRP A 2 -0.11 -25.50 21.24
CA TRP A 2 0.48 -24.40 22.01
C TRP A 2 1.06 -24.84 23.36
N ARG A 3 0.41 -25.78 24.10
CA ARG A 3 0.94 -26.31 25.36
C ARG A 3 2.22 -27.13 25.17
N ALA A 4 2.34 -27.87 24.06
CA ALA A 4 3.57 -28.62 23.75
C ALA A 4 4.71 -27.66 23.35
N PHE A 5 4.39 -26.58 22.64
CA PHE A 5 5.32 -25.52 22.29
C PHE A 5 5.89 -24.81 23.53
N PHE A 6 5.03 -24.40 24.47
CA PHE A 6 5.49 -23.74 25.70
C PHE A 6 6.18 -24.68 26.70
N ALA A 7 5.87 -25.98 26.68
CA ALA A 7 6.55 -26.97 27.53
C ALA A 7 8.00 -27.26 27.06
N GLN A 8 8.32 -26.97 25.79
CA GLN A 8 9.68 -27.07 25.24
C GLN A 8 10.55 -25.84 25.51
N LEU A 9 9.99 -24.77 26.06
CA LEU A 9 10.69 -23.52 26.39
C LEU A 9 11.41 -23.54 27.77
N GLY A 10 11.66 -24.71 28.35
CA GLY A 10 12.59 -24.83 29.46
C GLY A 10 14.01 -24.49 29.01
N GLU A 11 14.47 -23.26 29.26
CA GLU A 11 15.79 -22.70 28.95
C GLU A 11 16.45 -23.24 27.66
N PRO A 12 15.91 -22.97 26.49
CA PRO A 12 16.56 -23.36 25.25
C PRO A 12 17.80 -22.52 25.05
N SER A 13 18.90 -23.12 24.60
CA SER A 13 20.01 -22.37 24.03
C SER A 13 19.47 -21.44 22.92
N ALA A 14 20.08 -20.28 22.70
CA ALA A 14 19.64 -19.32 21.66
C ALA A 14 19.44 -19.99 20.28
N ALA A 15 20.25 -21.02 19.96
CA ALA A 15 20.14 -21.83 18.76
C ALA A 15 18.85 -22.69 18.70
N GLN A 16 18.37 -23.20 19.82
CA GLN A 16 17.13 -23.98 19.89
C GLN A 16 15.87 -23.10 19.82
N ALA A 17 15.90 -21.91 20.43
CA ALA A 17 14.82 -20.95 20.31
C ALA A 17 14.66 -20.45 18.86
N LEU A 18 15.77 -20.25 18.16
CA LEU A 18 15.78 -19.81 16.76
C LEU A 18 15.40 -20.94 15.78
N SER A 19 15.71 -22.21 16.09
CA SER A 19 15.26 -23.35 15.27
C SER A 19 13.75 -23.61 15.37
N ALA A 20 13.13 -23.28 16.50
CA ALA A 20 11.69 -23.38 16.69
C ALA A 20 10.89 -22.32 15.89
N VAL A 21 11.51 -21.22 15.53
CA VAL A 21 10.91 -20.15 14.68
C VAL A 21 10.98 -20.48 13.18
N ARG A 22 11.74 -21.51 12.77
CA ARG A 22 11.84 -21.95 11.36
C ARG A 22 10.55 -22.45 10.72
N GLY A 23 9.49 -22.64 11.46
CA GLY A 23 8.20 -23.15 10.95
C GLY A 23 7.21 -22.08 10.48
N ALA A 24 7.44 -20.80 10.72
CA ALA A 24 6.63 -19.72 10.17
C ALA A 24 7.37 -19.10 8.99
N SER A 25 6.69 -18.81 7.89
CA SER A 25 7.18 -18.28 6.61
C SER A 25 7.84 -16.88 6.70
N TRP A 26 8.80 -16.74 7.57
CA TRP A 26 9.62 -15.56 7.77
C TRP A 26 10.94 -15.77 7.02
N GLY A 27 11.03 -15.36 5.79
CA GLY A 27 12.17 -15.43 4.89
C GLY A 27 13.49 -16.02 5.43
N ARG A 28 14.29 -16.59 4.57
CA ARG A 28 15.56 -17.26 4.87
C ARG A 28 16.33 -16.64 6.05
N SER A 29 16.48 -17.45 7.07
CA SER A 29 17.63 -17.56 7.96
C SER A 29 18.34 -16.29 8.45
N LEU A 30 17.67 -15.49 9.26
CA LEU A 30 18.34 -14.52 10.16
C LEU A 30 19.53 -15.14 10.94
N VAL A 31 19.47 -16.44 11.19
CA VAL A 31 20.47 -17.18 11.99
C VAL A 31 21.73 -17.44 11.20
N THR A 32 21.61 -17.89 9.93
CA THR A 32 22.79 -18.22 9.11
C THR A 32 23.56 -16.96 8.74
N ASP A 33 22.84 -15.87 8.45
CA ASP A 33 23.49 -14.60 8.08
C ASP A 33 24.11 -13.89 9.29
N LEU A 34 23.52 -14.03 10.49
CA LEU A 34 24.14 -13.55 11.73
C LEU A 34 25.37 -14.40 12.13
N GLU A 35 25.32 -15.71 11.97
CA GLU A 35 26.48 -16.59 12.19
C GLU A 35 27.59 -16.27 11.19
N GLU A 36 27.28 -16.07 9.91
CA GLU A 36 28.27 -15.68 8.89
C GLU A 36 28.81 -14.25 9.10
N ALA A 37 27.98 -13.29 9.52
CA ALA A 37 28.41 -11.93 9.81
C ALA A 37 29.32 -11.87 11.04
N VAL A 38 29.07 -12.70 12.05
CA VAL A 38 29.92 -12.85 13.25
C VAL A 38 31.27 -13.50 12.88
N VAL A 39 31.26 -14.48 11.98
CA VAL A 39 32.47 -15.18 11.53
C VAL A 39 33.33 -14.31 10.61
N ARG A 40 32.75 -13.43 9.79
CA ARG A 40 33.49 -12.54 8.86
C ARG A 40 34.18 -11.35 9.51
N ARG A 41 33.95 -11.04 10.79
CA ARG A 41 34.63 -9.96 11.53
C ARG A 41 35.39 -10.50 12.73
N PRO A 42 36.65 -10.94 12.58
CA PRO A 42 37.49 -11.37 13.71
C PRO A 42 38.19 -10.20 14.41
N SER A 43 37.47 -9.11 14.74
CA SER A 43 38.07 -8.08 15.60
C SER A 43 36.98 -7.46 16.49
N ALA A 44 37.05 -7.77 17.74
CA ALA A 44 36.18 -7.55 18.88
C ALA A 44 35.13 -8.64 19.00
N LEU A 45 35.41 -9.62 19.83
CA LEU A 45 34.44 -10.54 20.43
C LEU A 45 33.36 -9.68 21.11
N ALA A 46 32.24 -9.42 20.39
CA ALA A 46 31.08 -8.80 21.01
C ALA A 46 30.66 -9.69 22.18
N SER A 47 30.44 -9.13 23.35
CA SER A 47 30.03 -9.89 24.50
C SER A 47 28.65 -10.54 24.27
N ALA A 48 28.35 -11.65 24.86
CA ALA A 48 27.03 -12.30 24.73
C ALA A 48 25.86 -11.34 25.00
N PRO A 49 25.92 -10.39 25.95
CA PRO A 49 24.90 -9.36 26.13
C PRO A 49 24.79 -8.40 24.93
N ASP A 50 25.89 -8.04 24.23
CA ASP A 50 25.86 -7.16 23.08
C ASP A 50 25.19 -7.83 21.88
N ILE A 51 25.45 -9.10 21.65
CA ILE A 51 24.77 -9.88 20.60
C ILE A 51 23.28 -9.98 20.88
N ARG A 52 22.91 -10.26 22.13
CA ARG A 52 21.50 -10.34 22.54
C ARG A 52 20.78 -9.01 22.35
N ALA A 53 21.41 -7.90 22.68
CA ALA A 53 20.87 -6.56 22.49
C ALA A 53 20.67 -6.25 20.99
N ALA A 54 21.64 -6.57 20.14
CA ALA A 54 21.57 -6.37 18.69
C ALA A 54 20.42 -7.21 18.07
N VAL A 55 20.29 -8.48 18.44
CA VAL A 55 19.22 -9.37 17.99
C VAL A 55 17.85 -8.81 18.42
N LEU A 56 17.72 -8.36 19.66
CA LEU A 56 16.46 -7.78 20.14
C LEU A 56 16.07 -6.52 19.36
N GLN A 57 17.03 -5.66 19.05
CA GLN A 57 16.79 -4.45 18.25
C GLN A 57 16.37 -4.80 16.82
N SER A 58 16.99 -5.81 16.20
CA SER A 58 16.61 -6.30 14.87
C SER A 58 15.18 -6.83 14.85
N ILE A 59 14.80 -7.61 15.86
CA ILE A 59 13.42 -8.10 16.00
C ILE A 59 12.44 -6.93 16.15
N ARG A 60 12.74 -5.96 17.00
CA ARG A 60 11.90 -4.77 17.21
C ARG A 60 11.73 -3.95 15.92
N ALA A 61 12.82 -3.74 15.18
CA ALA A 61 12.79 -3.03 13.89
C ALA A 61 11.91 -3.77 12.87
N ARG A 62 12.04 -5.08 12.75
CA ARG A 62 11.21 -5.89 11.85
C ARG A 62 9.74 -5.91 12.25
N MET A 63 9.43 -5.93 13.55
CA MET A 63 8.05 -5.81 14.03
C MET A 63 7.47 -4.44 13.64
N MET A 64 8.22 -3.35 13.82
CA MET A 64 7.82 -2.01 13.43
C MET A 64 7.58 -1.91 11.93
N ILE A 65 8.51 -2.41 11.09
CA ILE A 65 8.34 -2.45 9.63
C ILE A 65 7.03 -3.16 9.25
N ARG A 66 6.78 -4.33 9.83
CA ARG A 66 5.56 -5.09 9.57
C ARG A 66 4.30 -4.30 9.93
N ILE A 67 4.29 -3.61 11.05
CA ILE A 67 3.11 -2.86 11.48
C ILE A 67 2.86 -1.64 10.59
N TYR A 68 3.88 -0.96 10.11
CA TYR A 68 3.69 0.09 9.11
C TYR A 68 3.05 -0.44 7.83
N ARG A 69 3.44 -1.64 7.37
CA ARG A 69 2.79 -2.30 6.22
C ARG A 69 1.32 -2.63 6.47
N VAL A 70 0.98 -3.02 7.69
CA VAL A 70 -0.41 -3.39 8.07
C VAL A 70 -1.26 -2.18 8.38
N ARG A 71 -0.73 -1.15 9.07
CA ARG A 71 -1.51 -0.04 9.67
C ARG A 71 -1.10 1.35 9.22
N GLY A 72 -0.07 1.49 8.37
CA GLY A 72 0.41 2.79 7.90
C GLY A 72 -0.68 3.62 7.23
N HIS A 73 -1.62 2.96 6.50
CA HIS A 73 -2.76 3.60 5.86
C HIS A 73 -3.66 4.37 6.84
N LEU A 74 -3.74 3.96 8.12
CA LEU A 74 -4.52 4.67 9.15
C LEU A 74 -4.00 6.08 9.44
N ARG A 75 -2.73 6.34 9.12
CA ARG A 75 -2.09 7.65 9.24
C ARG A 75 -1.90 8.36 7.90
N ALA A 76 -2.29 7.73 6.80
CA ALA A 76 -2.14 8.31 5.48
C ALA A 76 -2.96 9.61 5.35
N ASN A 77 -2.42 10.57 4.59
CA ASN A 77 -3.08 11.84 4.33
C ASN A 77 -4.06 11.71 3.17
N LEU A 78 -5.21 11.10 3.45
CA LEU A 78 -6.25 10.82 2.45
C LEU A 78 -7.31 11.93 2.36
N ASP A 79 -7.25 12.93 3.25
CA ASP A 79 -8.17 14.06 3.26
C ASP A 79 -7.50 15.31 2.67
N PRO A 80 -7.81 15.66 1.41
CA PRO A 80 -7.22 16.83 0.75
C PRO A 80 -7.66 18.16 1.38
N LEU A 81 -8.78 18.18 2.11
CA LEU A 81 -9.31 19.38 2.75
C LEU A 81 -8.80 19.55 4.18
N GLY A 82 -8.16 18.52 4.76
CA GLY A 82 -7.61 18.58 6.11
C GLY A 82 -8.66 18.68 7.22
N LEU A 83 -9.89 18.24 6.98
CA LEU A 83 -11.02 18.31 7.91
C LEU A 83 -10.96 17.20 8.98
N MET A 84 -10.28 16.10 8.68
CA MET A 84 -10.17 14.97 9.59
C MET A 84 -8.86 15.02 10.38
N PRO A 85 -8.91 14.91 11.72
CA PRO A 85 -7.70 14.77 12.51
C PRO A 85 -6.99 13.45 12.18
N ARG A 86 -5.65 13.49 12.14
CA ARG A 86 -4.79 12.32 11.89
C ARG A 86 -3.93 12.05 13.14
N PRO A 87 -4.51 11.47 14.20
CA PRO A 87 -3.75 11.15 15.40
C PRO A 87 -2.67 10.10 15.07
N LEU A 88 -1.55 10.19 15.80
CA LEU A 88 -0.55 9.15 15.74
C LEU A 88 -1.15 7.85 16.32
N HIS A 89 -1.21 6.80 15.49
CA HIS A 89 -1.62 5.49 15.98
C HIS A 89 -0.50 4.93 16.88
N PRO A 90 -0.81 4.45 18.10
CA PRO A 90 0.22 3.98 19.04
C PRO A 90 1.16 2.94 18.45
N ASP A 91 0.66 2.04 17.62
CA ASP A 91 1.47 1.01 16.97
C ASP A 91 2.44 1.55 15.89
N LEU A 92 2.28 2.80 15.46
CA LEU A 92 3.19 3.47 14.53
C LEU A 92 4.24 4.34 15.25
N ASP A 93 4.22 4.36 16.57
CA ASP A 93 5.23 5.05 17.39
C ASP A 93 6.41 4.10 17.66
N PRO A 94 7.64 4.44 17.27
CA PRO A 94 8.83 3.64 17.57
C PRO A 94 9.01 3.34 19.06
N LYS A 95 8.50 4.20 19.93
CA LYS A 95 8.55 4.01 21.41
C LYS A 95 7.80 2.75 21.85
N THR A 96 6.72 2.38 21.14
CA THR A 96 5.96 1.15 21.40
C THR A 96 6.82 -0.11 21.25
N TYR A 97 7.88 -0.04 20.41
CA TYR A 97 8.84 -1.12 20.20
C TYR A 97 10.07 -0.99 21.10
N GLY A 98 10.06 -0.02 22.01
CA GLY A 98 11.16 0.19 22.97
C GLY A 98 12.37 0.91 22.34
N PHE A 99 12.19 1.66 21.25
CA PHE A 99 13.18 2.60 20.75
C PHE A 99 13.02 3.95 21.45
N THR A 100 14.12 4.49 21.92
CA THR A 100 14.22 5.83 22.47
C THR A 100 14.85 6.77 21.47
N GLU A 101 14.79 8.08 21.68
CA GLU A 101 15.44 9.05 20.78
C GLU A 101 16.95 8.83 20.64
N ALA A 102 17.60 8.30 21.68
CA ALA A 102 19.01 7.94 21.66
C ALA A 102 19.31 6.76 20.69
N ASP A 103 18.30 5.97 20.34
CA ASP A 103 18.46 4.82 19.43
C ASP A 103 18.22 5.21 17.96
N TYR A 104 17.70 6.41 17.68
CA TYR A 104 17.31 6.78 16.32
C TYR A 104 18.48 6.78 15.32
N ASP A 105 19.66 7.17 15.74
CA ASP A 105 20.84 7.20 14.86
C ASP A 105 21.63 5.88 14.91
N ARG A 106 21.13 4.90 15.68
CA ARG A 106 21.75 3.57 15.73
C ARG A 106 21.36 2.75 14.52
N THR A 107 22.35 2.12 13.90
CA THR A 107 22.15 1.15 12.84
C THR A 107 21.67 -0.18 13.41
N VAL A 108 20.57 -0.70 12.85
CA VAL A 108 19.99 -2.00 13.20
C VAL A 108 19.98 -2.91 11.98
N MET A 109 20.17 -4.20 12.19
CA MET A 109 20.04 -5.20 11.13
C MET A 109 18.57 -5.41 10.80
N ILE A 110 18.24 -5.35 9.51
CA ILE A 110 16.88 -5.56 9.01
C ILE A 110 16.78 -6.71 8.02
N ASP A 111 17.92 -7.30 7.64
CA ASP A 111 18.01 -8.53 6.85
C ASP A 111 17.12 -8.48 5.61
N GLY A 112 17.36 -7.52 4.76
CA GLY A 112 16.62 -7.37 3.50
C GLY A 112 15.15 -6.94 3.64
N ALA A 113 14.66 -6.70 4.86
CA ALA A 113 13.23 -6.40 5.10
C ALA A 113 12.75 -5.14 4.36
N ILE A 114 13.62 -4.18 4.09
CA ILE A 114 13.33 -3.01 3.26
C ILE A 114 14.29 -3.02 2.08
N ARG A 115 13.77 -3.18 0.88
CA ARG A 115 14.50 -3.02 -0.39
C ARG A 115 15.80 -3.83 -0.49
N GLY A 116 15.88 -4.96 0.19
CA GLY A 116 17.10 -5.80 0.19
C GLY A 116 18.26 -5.24 0.98
N LEU A 117 18.08 -4.15 1.74
CA LEU A 117 19.13 -3.57 2.57
C LEU A 117 19.38 -4.44 3.81
N GLU A 118 20.64 -4.68 4.13
CA GLU A 118 21.02 -5.47 5.30
C GLU A 118 20.77 -4.73 6.61
N SER A 119 21.03 -3.43 6.63
CA SER A 119 20.90 -2.60 7.82
C SER A 119 20.52 -1.17 7.49
N MET A 120 19.84 -0.51 8.41
CA MET A 120 19.46 0.92 8.33
C MET A 120 19.49 1.53 9.73
N THR A 121 19.55 2.87 9.83
CA THR A 121 19.30 3.54 11.11
C THR A 121 17.81 3.48 11.43
N VAL A 122 17.45 3.50 12.71
CA VAL A 122 16.03 3.55 13.12
C VAL A 122 15.35 4.79 12.53
N ARG A 123 16.04 5.91 12.46
CA ARG A 123 15.58 7.17 11.85
C ARG A 123 15.21 6.96 10.37
N ASP A 124 16.09 6.36 9.60
CA ASP A 124 15.87 6.13 8.17
C ASP A 124 14.74 5.13 7.92
N ILE A 125 14.64 4.10 8.77
CA ILE A 125 13.51 3.15 8.73
C ILE A 125 12.20 3.90 8.92
N VAL A 126 12.08 4.71 9.97
CA VAL A 126 10.84 5.46 10.27
C VAL A 126 10.52 6.46 9.17
N ALA A 127 11.54 7.17 8.67
CA ALA A 127 11.38 8.13 7.57
C ALA A 127 10.87 7.44 6.31
N HIS A 128 11.52 6.33 5.91
CA HIS A 128 11.12 5.56 4.73
C HIS A 128 9.70 5.01 4.85
N LEU A 129 9.36 4.38 5.98
CA LEU A 129 8.04 3.81 6.21
C LEU A 129 6.95 4.87 6.28
N THR A 130 7.23 6.02 6.90
CA THR A 130 6.27 7.13 6.97
C THR A 130 6.03 7.72 5.59
N ASP A 131 7.08 7.92 4.80
CA ASP A 131 6.98 8.44 3.45
C ASP A 131 6.23 7.47 2.51
N THR A 132 6.44 6.17 2.68
CA THR A 132 5.79 5.14 1.87
C THR A 132 4.33 4.91 2.27
N TYR A 133 4.08 4.65 3.56
CA TYR A 133 2.78 4.12 4.03
C TYR A 133 1.87 5.16 4.68
N CYS A 134 2.39 6.33 5.06
CA CYS A 134 1.62 7.37 5.75
C CYS A 134 1.48 8.66 4.93
N ASN A 135 1.80 8.63 3.65
CA ASN A 135 1.72 9.79 2.77
C ASN A 135 0.29 9.94 2.18
N ARG A 136 0.14 10.18 0.89
CA ARG A 136 -1.15 10.48 0.23
C ARG A 136 -1.86 9.26 -0.35
N ILE A 137 -1.29 8.08 -0.19
CA ILE A 137 -1.85 6.80 -0.63
C ILE A 137 -1.94 5.88 0.57
N GLY A 138 -3.11 5.28 0.79
CA GLY A 138 -3.31 4.20 1.74
C GLY A 138 -3.09 2.86 1.06
N TYR A 139 -2.19 2.04 1.57
CA TYR A 139 -1.90 0.71 1.03
C TYR A 139 -2.44 -0.36 1.97
N GLU A 140 -3.31 -1.21 1.44
CA GLU A 140 -3.93 -2.34 2.15
C GLU A 140 -3.80 -3.61 1.32
N TYR A 141 -2.70 -4.34 1.47
CA TYR A 141 -2.39 -5.54 0.69
C TYR A 141 -1.95 -6.74 1.54
N VAL A 142 -1.70 -6.54 2.83
CA VAL A 142 -1.16 -7.61 3.70
C VAL A 142 -2.13 -8.78 3.90
N HIS A 143 -3.41 -8.59 3.58
CA HIS A 143 -4.44 -9.62 3.56
C HIS A 143 -4.27 -10.62 2.39
N ILE A 144 -3.49 -10.30 1.36
CA ILE A 144 -3.19 -11.20 0.25
C ILE A 144 -2.44 -12.41 0.80
N GLN A 145 -2.98 -13.61 0.57
CA GLN A 145 -2.44 -14.83 1.15
C GLN A 145 -1.23 -15.37 0.39
N ASP A 146 -1.18 -15.15 -0.93
CA ASP A 146 -0.06 -15.53 -1.77
C ASP A 146 1.18 -14.69 -1.42
N PRO A 147 2.28 -15.32 -0.94
CA PRO A 147 3.47 -14.62 -0.53
C PRO A 147 4.24 -13.99 -1.70
N GLU A 148 4.18 -14.56 -2.90
CA GLU A 148 4.87 -14.04 -4.08
C GLU A 148 4.20 -12.77 -4.58
N GLN A 149 2.87 -12.76 -4.66
CA GLN A 149 2.09 -11.57 -5.01
C GLN A 149 2.32 -10.44 -4.00
N ARG A 150 2.32 -10.77 -2.72
CA ARG A 150 2.56 -9.79 -1.65
C ARG A 150 3.97 -9.20 -1.74
N ALA A 151 4.99 -10.04 -1.90
CA ALA A 151 6.37 -9.58 -2.05
C ALA A 151 6.56 -8.71 -3.31
N TRP A 152 5.87 -9.05 -4.40
CA TRP A 152 5.87 -8.28 -5.63
C TRP A 152 5.28 -6.87 -5.43
N ILE A 153 4.19 -6.75 -4.69
CA ILE A 153 3.57 -5.47 -4.34
C ILE A 153 4.48 -4.67 -3.42
N GLU A 154 5.01 -5.29 -2.36
CA GLU A 154 5.93 -4.66 -1.41
C GLU A 154 7.15 -4.04 -2.12
N ALA A 155 7.78 -4.81 -3.00
CA ALA A 155 8.94 -4.36 -3.74
C ALA A 155 8.65 -3.10 -4.59
N ARG A 156 7.42 -2.98 -5.12
CA ARG A 156 7.02 -1.81 -5.92
C ARG A 156 6.64 -0.61 -5.07
N ILE A 157 5.88 -0.84 -3.99
CA ILE A 157 5.46 0.24 -3.07
C ILE A 157 6.69 0.86 -2.39
N GLU A 158 7.67 0.05 -1.99
CA GLU A 158 8.86 0.49 -1.28
C GLU A 158 10.01 0.95 -2.22
N ALA A 159 9.83 0.83 -3.55
CA ALA A 159 10.82 1.31 -4.50
C ALA A 159 10.92 2.84 -4.52
N PRO A 160 12.12 3.42 -4.73
CA PRO A 160 12.26 4.88 -4.86
C PRO A 160 11.42 5.45 -5.99
N GLU A 161 11.26 4.65 -7.04
CA GLU A 161 10.55 5.01 -8.27
C GLU A 161 9.02 5.02 -8.10
N HIS A 162 8.48 4.58 -6.96
CA HIS A 162 7.02 4.61 -6.72
C HIS A 162 6.48 6.05 -6.69
N LYS A 163 7.31 7.04 -6.39
CA LYS A 163 6.98 8.46 -6.51
C LYS A 163 6.96 8.86 -7.97
N GLN A 164 5.83 8.62 -8.62
CA GLN A 164 5.68 9.05 -10.02
C GLN A 164 5.75 10.57 -10.15
N HIS A 165 6.70 11.03 -10.94
CA HIS A 165 6.81 12.41 -11.36
C HIS A 165 6.03 12.59 -12.68
N TYR A 166 4.80 13.09 -12.59
CA TYR A 166 4.02 13.40 -13.77
C TYR A 166 4.65 14.57 -14.53
N SER A 167 4.83 14.41 -15.84
CA SER A 167 5.20 15.51 -16.74
C SER A 167 4.09 16.56 -16.77
N ALA A 168 4.42 17.77 -17.24
CA ALA A 168 3.41 18.82 -17.43
C ALA A 168 2.32 18.37 -18.42
N ARG A 169 2.66 17.58 -19.44
CA ARG A 169 1.71 17.00 -20.38
C ARG A 169 0.77 16.03 -19.69
N SER A 170 1.30 15.08 -18.92
CA SER A 170 0.48 14.09 -18.19
C SER A 170 -0.47 14.77 -17.20
N LYS A 171 -0.01 15.81 -16.50
CA LYS A 171 -0.88 16.57 -15.58
C LYS A 171 -2.03 17.27 -16.32
N ARG A 172 -1.79 17.80 -17.50
CA ARG A 172 -2.84 18.42 -18.33
C ARG A 172 -3.85 17.38 -18.81
N THR A 173 -3.38 16.21 -19.27
CA THR A 173 -4.27 15.10 -19.67
C THR A 173 -5.16 14.66 -18.50
N ILE A 174 -4.60 14.45 -17.33
CA ILE A 174 -5.38 14.09 -16.12
C ILE A 174 -6.40 15.19 -15.81
N LEU A 175 -6.01 16.47 -15.84
CA LEU A 175 -6.91 17.58 -15.58
C LEU A 175 -8.04 17.62 -16.61
N GLN A 176 -7.74 17.41 -17.89
CA GLN A 176 -8.75 17.35 -18.95
C GLN A 176 -9.76 16.23 -18.67
N GLN A 177 -9.30 15.02 -18.40
CA GLN A 177 -10.15 13.85 -18.10
C GLN A 177 -11.03 14.09 -16.87
N LEU A 178 -10.50 14.68 -15.80
CA LEU A 178 -11.28 15.07 -14.63
C LEU A 178 -12.35 16.11 -14.98
N THR A 179 -12.01 17.10 -15.81
CA THR A 179 -12.94 18.15 -16.24
C THR A 179 -14.05 17.58 -17.12
N GLU A 180 -13.72 16.68 -18.04
CA GLU A 180 -14.69 15.99 -18.89
C GLU A 180 -15.66 15.16 -18.06
N ALA A 181 -15.14 14.38 -17.10
CA ALA A 181 -15.94 13.56 -16.20
C ALA A 181 -16.92 14.41 -15.38
N GLU A 182 -16.43 15.47 -14.74
CA GLU A 182 -17.26 16.35 -13.91
C GLU A 182 -18.27 17.13 -14.75
N THR A 183 -17.86 17.68 -15.88
CA THR A 183 -18.73 18.48 -16.76
C THR A 183 -19.87 17.64 -17.32
N PHE A 184 -19.58 16.39 -17.71
CA PHE A 184 -20.60 15.45 -18.16
C PHE A 184 -21.66 15.19 -17.09
N GLU A 185 -21.25 14.92 -15.87
CA GLU A 185 -22.19 14.67 -14.76
C GLU A 185 -22.99 15.92 -14.36
N ARG A 186 -22.35 17.08 -14.35
CA ARG A 186 -23.04 18.37 -14.13
C ARG A 186 -24.08 18.64 -15.22
N PHE A 187 -23.76 18.38 -16.49
CA PHE A 187 -24.70 18.51 -17.58
C PHE A 187 -25.92 17.59 -17.38
N LEU A 188 -25.68 16.32 -17.06
CA LEU A 188 -26.76 15.37 -16.77
C LEU A 188 -27.61 15.82 -15.57
N ALA A 189 -27.00 16.40 -14.53
CA ALA A 189 -27.72 16.89 -13.36
C ALA A 189 -28.69 18.02 -13.69
N VAL A 190 -28.29 18.90 -14.57
CA VAL A 190 -29.14 20.05 -15.01
C VAL A 190 -30.19 19.60 -16.02
N LYS A 191 -29.79 18.81 -17.01
CA LYS A 191 -30.68 18.47 -18.14
C LYS A 191 -31.69 17.38 -17.80
N PHE A 192 -31.29 16.40 -17.00
CA PHE A 192 -32.11 15.21 -16.64
C PHE A 192 -32.39 15.16 -15.15
N THR A 193 -32.94 16.24 -14.62
CA THR A 193 -33.35 16.36 -13.21
C THR A 193 -34.35 15.26 -12.84
N GLY A 194 -34.14 14.61 -11.70
CA GLY A 194 -35.04 13.57 -11.17
C GLY A 194 -34.82 12.16 -11.74
N THR A 195 -33.92 11.98 -12.71
CA THR A 195 -33.54 10.65 -13.22
C THR A 195 -32.31 10.09 -12.50
N LYS A 196 -32.14 8.75 -12.53
CA LYS A 196 -30.96 8.09 -11.99
C LYS A 196 -29.78 8.31 -12.93
N ARG A 197 -28.81 9.14 -12.51
CA ARG A 197 -27.64 9.49 -13.33
C ARG A 197 -26.40 8.65 -13.03
N PHE A 198 -26.37 7.96 -11.87
CA PHE A 198 -25.27 7.09 -11.45
C PHE A 198 -23.89 7.78 -11.51
N GLY A 199 -23.82 9.00 -10.95
CA GLY A 199 -22.61 9.80 -10.95
C GLY A 199 -21.46 9.21 -10.12
N LEU A 200 -20.27 9.73 -10.35
CA LEU A 200 -19.06 9.40 -9.58
C LEU A 200 -19.04 10.12 -8.23
N ASP A 201 -19.53 11.36 -8.18
CA ASP A 201 -19.70 12.16 -6.96
C ASP A 201 -18.49 12.10 -6.02
N GLY A 202 -17.38 12.74 -6.40
CA GLY A 202 -16.13 12.78 -5.64
C GLY A 202 -15.14 11.65 -5.98
N ALA A 203 -15.50 10.73 -6.88
CA ALA A 203 -14.62 9.68 -7.37
C ALA A 203 -14.23 9.87 -8.85
N GLU A 204 -14.19 11.10 -9.35
CA GLU A 204 -13.89 11.45 -10.76
C GLU A 204 -12.50 11.00 -11.19
N SER A 205 -11.58 10.83 -10.23
CA SER A 205 -10.25 10.26 -10.47
C SER A 205 -10.28 8.81 -10.97
N LEU A 206 -11.44 8.12 -10.90
CA LEU A 206 -11.61 6.81 -11.51
C LEU A 206 -11.40 6.85 -13.03
N ILE A 207 -11.80 7.93 -13.71
CA ILE A 207 -11.67 8.05 -15.16
C ILE A 207 -10.20 8.07 -15.59
N PRO A 208 -9.34 9.00 -15.13
CA PRO A 208 -7.93 8.94 -15.47
C PRO A 208 -7.22 7.67 -14.95
N ALA A 209 -7.69 7.06 -13.87
CA ALA A 209 -7.13 5.81 -13.37
C ALA A 209 -7.43 4.63 -14.31
N LEU A 210 -8.67 4.49 -14.79
CA LEU A 210 -9.03 3.46 -15.77
C LEU A 210 -8.31 3.65 -17.10
N GLU A 211 -8.20 4.88 -17.60
CA GLU A 211 -7.44 5.18 -18.80
C GLU A 211 -5.98 4.76 -18.66
N ALA A 212 -5.35 5.09 -17.53
CA ALA A 212 -3.98 4.68 -17.25
C ALA A 212 -3.82 3.14 -17.14
N ILE A 213 -4.82 2.45 -16.62
CA ILE A 213 -4.82 0.97 -16.56
C ILE A 213 -4.90 0.39 -17.97
N VAL A 214 -5.82 0.90 -18.82
CA VAL A 214 -5.99 0.42 -20.20
C VAL A 214 -4.72 0.70 -21.02
N ASP A 215 -4.19 1.93 -20.95
CA ASP A 215 -2.95 2.30 -21.64
C ASP A 215 -1.77 1.42 -21.17
N ARG A 216 -1.68 1.17 -19.88
CA ARG A 216 -0.61 0.30 -19.35
C ARG A 216 -0.79 -1.17 -19.72
N ALA A 217 -2.01 -1.66 -19.77
CA ALA A 217 -2.33 -3.05 -20.12
C ALA A 217 -1.85 -3.38 -21.54
N THR A 218 -1.98 -2.44 -22.49
CA THR A 218 -1.50 -2.63 -23.88
C THR A 218 0.02 -2.83 -23.96
N GLN A 219 0.79 -2.33 -22.97
CA GLN A 219 2.24 -2.48 -22.89
C GLN A 219 2.67 -3.83 -22.31
N TYR A 220 1.74 -4.61 -21.79
CA TYR A 220 1.96 -5.92 -21.15
C TYR A 220 1.23 -7.06 -21.88
N ASP A 221 0.95 -6.89 -23.17
CA ASP A 221 0.30 -7.90 -24.02
C ASP A 221 -1.05 -8.41 -23.46
N VAL A 222 -1.78 -7.55 -22.75
CA VAL A 222 -3.13 -7.86 -22.28
C VAL A 222 -4.08 -7.78 -23.46
N GLU A 223 -4.73 -8.89 -23.79
CA GLU A 223 -5.63 -9.00 -24.95
C GLU A 223 -7.06 -8.54 -24.62
N GLU A 224 -7.51 -8.71 -23.39
CA GLU A 224 -8.88 -8.41 -22.99
C GLU A 224 -8.94 -7.81 -21.59
N ILE A 225 -9.80 -6.79 -21.42
CA ILE A 225 -10.15 -6.20 -20.13
C ILE A 225 -11.65 -6.28 -19.93
N VAL A 226 -12.08 -6.96 -18.87
CA VAL A 226 -13.50 -7.08 -18.49
C VAL A 226 -13.82 -6.09 -17.38
N LEU A 227 -14.73 -5.15 -17.66
CA LEU A 227 -15.16 -4.12 -16.70
C LEU A 227 -16.52 -4.50 -16.07
N GLY A 228 -16.52 -4.74 -14.76
CA GLY A 228 -17.74 -4.91 -13.97
C GLY A 228 -18.18 -3.58 -13.37
N MET A 229 -19.34 -3.07 -13.79
CA MET A 229 -19.86 -1.78 -13.33
C MET A 229 -21.24 -1.93 -12.69
N PRO A 230 -21.38 -1.89 -11.35
CA PRO A 230 -22.71 -2.02 -10.73
C PRO A 230 -23.58 -0.80 -11.05
N HIS A 231 -23.27 0.38 -10.55
CA HIS A 231 -24.06 1.60 -10.86
C HIS A 231 -23.23 2.89 -10.78
N ARG A 232 -22.41 3.09 -9.74
CA ARG A 232 -21.63 4.33 -9.55
C ARG A 232 -20.70 4.60 -10.73
N GLY A 233 -20.88 5.75 -11.38
CA GLY A 233 -20.04 6.21 -12.48
C GLY A 233 -20.20 5.45 -13.80
N ARG A 234 -21.13 4.51 -13.95
CA ARG A 234 -21.20 3.67 -15.16
C ARG A 234 -21.43 4.48 -16.45
N LEU A 235 -22.21 5.55 -16.40
CA LEU A 235 -22.44 6.39 -17.60
C LEU A 235 -21.17 7.15 -17.98
N ASN A 236 -20.43 7.60 -16.98
CA ASN A 236 -19.16 8.29 -17.19
C ASN A 236 -18.10 7.34 -17.79
N VAL A 237 -18.02 6.11 -17.29
CA VAL A 237 -17.15 5.08 -17.86
C VAL A 237 -17.56 4.71 -19.28
N LEU A 238 -18.87 4.55 -19.55
CA LEU A 238 -19.37 4.27 -20.90
C LEU A 238 -18.99 5.39 -21.89
N ALA A 239 -19.11 6.67 -21.48
CA ALA A 239 -18.77 7.79 -22.32
C ALA A 239 -17.26 7.99 -22.47
N ASN A 240 -16.56 8.18 -21.37
CA ASN A 240 -15.18 8.67 -21.36
C ASN A 240 -14.11 7.57 -21.48
N ILE A 241 -14.45 6.30 -21.17
CA ILE A 241 -13.53 5.18 -21.34
C ILE A 241 -13.90 4.31 -22.55
N LEU A 242 -15.18 3.94 -22.68
CA LEU A 242 -15.64 3.04 -23.73
C LEU A 242 -16.11 3.76 -25.00
N GLY A 243 -16.07 5.09 -25.03
CA GLY A 243 -16.36 5.91 -26.22
C GLY A 243 -17.84 5.88 -26.66
N LYS A 244 -18.79 5.52 -25.76
CA LYS A 244 -20.21 5.63 -26.08
C LYS A 244 -20.59 7.08 -26.28
N SER A 245 -21.20 7.41 -27.43
CA SER A 245 -21.54 8.80 -27.76
C SER A 245 -22.54 9.38 -26.76
N TYR A 246 -22.37 10.66 -26.42
CA TYR A 246 -23.30 11.39 -25.56
C TYR A 246 -24.74 11.39 -26.15
N ASP A 247 -24.85 11.49 -27.47
CA ASP A 247 -26.15 11.44 -28.15
C ASP A 247 -26.91 10.13 -27.88
N ALA A 248 -26.21 8.99 -27.90
CA ALA A 248 -26.79 7.70 -27.56
C ALA A 248 -27.25 7.65 -26.11
N ILE A 249 -26.45 8.17 -25.19
CA ILE A 249 -26.80 8.22 -23.75
C ILE A 249 -28.00 9.14 -23.52
N PHE A 250 -28.05 10.29 -24.16
CA PHE A 250 -29.17 11.24 -24.00
C PHE A 250 -30.48 10.70 -24.57
N LYS A 251 -30.43 9.98 -25.70
CA LYS A 251 -31.62 9.29 -26.24
C LYS A 251 -32.17 8.23 -25.30
N GLU A 252 -31.35 7.52 -24.58
CA GLU A 252 -31.79 6.57 -23.56
C GLU A 252 -32.56 7.27 -22.42
N PHE A 253 -32.06 8.40 -21.93
CA PHE A 253 -32.79 9.21 -20.94
C PHE A 253 -34.13 9.74 -21.46
N GLU A 254 -34.21 10.11 -22.76
CA GLU A 254 -35.46 10.58 -23.38
C GLU A 254 -36.46 9.43 -23.60
N GLY A 255 -35.98 8.24 -23.94
CA GLY A 255 -36.79 7.04 -24.08
C GLY A 255 -37.45 6.62 -22.76
N ASP A 256 -36.71 6.61 -21.67
CA ASP A 256 -37.22 6.33 -20.33
C ASP A 256 -38.28 7.33 -19.88
N ARG A 257 -38.13 8.61 -20.22
CA ARG A 257 -39.16 9.63 -19.94
C ARG A 257 -40.49 9.37 -20.67
N LYS A 258 -40.45 8.83 -21.88
CA LYS A 258 -41.67 8.47 -22.61
C LYS A 258 -42.35 7.25 -21.99
N SER A 259 -41.60 6.27 -21.57
CA SER A 259 -42.09 5.06 -20.90
C SER A 259 -42.74 5.37 -19.54
N THR A 260 -42.18 6.26 -18.76
CA THR A 260 -42.72 6.65 -17.43
C THR A 260 -43.98 7.52 -17.50
N ARG A 261 -44.26 8.14 -18.67
CA ARG A 261 -45.48 8.94 -18.88
C ARG A 261 -46.67 8.13 -19.41
N LEU A 262 -46.45 6.86 -19.76
CA LEU A 262 -47.48 5.96 -20.28
C LEU A 262 -47.99 4.95 -19.24
N ASN A 263 -47.49 5.01 -18.01
CA ASN A 263 -47.99 4.33 -16.83
C ASN A 263 -48.43 5.39 -15.79
#